data_314f26aa1021e9870412c2e53439fd3b
#
_entry.id   314f26aa1021e9870412c2e53439fd3b
#
_cell.length_a   1.000
_cell.length_b   1.000
_cell.length_c   1.000
_cell.angle_alpha   90.00
_cell.angle_beta   90.00
_cell.angle_gamma   90.00
#
_symmetry.space_group_name_H-M   'P 1'
#
loop_
_entity.id
_entity.type
_entity.pdbx_description
1 polymer ?
#
loop_
_entity_poly.entity_id
_entity_poly.type
_entity_poly.pdbx_seq_one_letter_code
_entity_poly.pdbx_strand_id
1 'polypeptide(L)'
;MKHLINDEIWGTKISRENDQYEIFPYFGIQEMNKLLQEGINLQEDFASITEDKAKKSFPIIGNMMGDDGYRLFVEFCKDKSILPLLSELVELSKKSVEKIDRDYILQGVRTRLAGTYLACFTENDFSTLMEAHYSKGSTGFVVEYDSQDLIQQCDKIDECDMRLGCRTGGLSVPLYPVNYTNERIDLSNIIAVSMFYIFTSMCVRGEVETLGWEYLDYLADLKIVCWKKKEWEYEKEWRMISFSLPGFNDGPDYIPLKKAKASSVSVFERTSPGNLEFMKGICIQKGIPLYLLKEDINSKICNTFIRDRII
;
A
#
# COMPACT_ATOMS: atom_id res chain seq x y z
N MET A 1 -20.70 -8.93 -9.92
CA MET A 1 -21.63 -8.69 -11.03
C MET A 1 -22.11 -7.23 -11.16
N LYS A 2 -22.55 -6.54 -10.10
CA LYS A 2 -22.87 -5.10 -10.15
C LYS A 2 -21.71 -4.25 -10.69
N HIS A 3 -20.48 -4.61 -10.39
CA HIS A 3 -19.26 -3.93 -10.84
C HIS A 3 -19.14 -3.89 -12.37
N LEU A 4 -19.35 -5.05 -13.02
CA LEU A 4 -19.31 -5.15 -14.46
C LEU A 4 -20.45 -4.37 -15.13
N ILE A 5 -21.65 -4.37 -14.54
CA ILE A 5 -22.81 -3.64 -15.06
C ILE A 5 -22.58 -2.13 -15.02
N ASN A 6 -21.98 -1.62 -13.95
CA ASN A 6 -21.82 -0.18 -13.71
C ASN A 6 -20.49 0.39 -14.24
N ASP A 7 -19.61 -0.45 -14.82
CA ASP A 7 -18.22 -0.10 -15.17
C ASP A 7 -17.45 0.46 -13.97
N GLU A 8 -17.54 -0.23 -12.83
CA GLU A 8 -16.90 0.17 -11.59
C GLU A 8 -15.98 -0.92 -11.06
N ILE A 9 -14.81 -0.52 -10.61
CA ILE A 9 -13.95 -1.35 -9.78
C ILE A 9 -14.29 -1.06 -8.33
N TRP A 10 -14.54 -2.12 -7.58
CA TRP A 10 -14.87 -2.02 -6.17
C TRP A 10 -13.74 -2.59 -5.32
N GLY A 11 -13.43 -1.90 -4.24
CA GLY A 11 -12.52 -2.38 -3.22
C GLY A 11 -13.26 -3.05 -2.08
N THR A 12 -12.61 -4.09 -1.55
CA THR A 12 -13.00 -4.79 -0.34
C THR A 12 -12.18 -4.29 0.83
N LYS A 13 -12.75 -4.17 2.02
CA LYS A 13 -11.98 -3.86 3.23
C LYS A 13 -10.88 -4.91 3.44
N ILE A 14 -9.68 -4.45 3.78
CA ILE A 14 -8.53 -5.32 4.05
C ILE A 14 -8.81 -6.38 5.13
N SER A 15 -9.66 -6.06 6.11
CA SER A 15 -10.09 -6.99 7.15
C SER A 15 -10.93 -8.18 6.64
N ARG A 16 -11.35 -8.14 5.38
CA ARG A 16 -12.11 -9.21 4.70
C ARG A 16 -11.27 -10.04 3.74
N GLU A 17 -9.98 -9.68 3.58
CA GLU A 17 -9.07 -10.46 2.74
C GLU A 17 -8.84 -11.87 3.32
N ASN A 18 -8.59 -12.82 2.43
CA ASN A 18 -8.54 -14.24 2.77
C ASN A 18 -7.35 -14.64 3.65
N ASP A 19 -6.23 -13.92 3.56
CA ASP A 19 -5.04 -14.21 4.35
C ASP A 19 -4.92 -13.25 5.54
N GLN A 20 -5.35 -13.71 6.72
CA GLN A 20 -5.23 -12.97 7.98
C GLN A 20 -3.76 -12.69 8.38
N TYR A 21 -2.79 -13.37 7.75
CA TYR A 21 -1.36 -13.21 8.04
C TYR A 21 -0.68 -12.12 7.20
N GLU A 22 -1.34 -11.54 6.22
CA GLU A 22 -0.77 -10.47 5.39
C GLU A 22 -0.46 -9.19 6.19
N ILE A 23 -1.06 -8.99 7.36
CA ILE A 23 -0.90 -7.78 8.19
C ILE A 23 -0.11 -8.10 9.46
N PHE A 24 1.03 -8.77 9.34
CA PHE A 24 1.91 -9.09 10.48
C PHE A 24 3.34 -8.60 10.24
N PRO A 25 3.61 -7.29 10.40
CA PRO A 25 4.95 -6.79 10.31
C PRO A 25 5.84 -7.34 11.44
N TYR A 26 7.14 -7.31 11.20
CA TYR A 26 8.17 -7.53 12.20
C TYR A 26 8.65 -6.20 12.77
N PHE A 27 9.04 -6.21 14.01
CA PHE A 27 9.90 -5.18 14.61
C PHE A 27 10.75 -5.80 15.72
N GLY A 28 12.01 -5.38 15.77
CA GLY A 28 13.01 -5.85 16.72
C GLY A 28 13.43 -4.74 17.69
N ILE A 29 13.43 -5.02 18.99
CA ILE A 29 13.85 -4.06 20.02
C ILE A 29 15.33 -3.70 19.86
N GLN A 30 16.17 -4.69 19.52
CA GLN A 30 17.60 -4.47 19.34
C GLN A 30 17.88 -3.57 18.12
N GLU A 31 17.18 -3.82 17.01
CA GLU A 31 17.26 -3.03 15.79
C GLU A 31 16.81 -1.58 16.05
N MET A 32 15.69 -1.39 16.76
CA MET A 32 15.21 -0.06 17.14
C MET A 32 16.21 0.68 18.02
N ASN A 33 16.78 0.02 19.04
CA ASN A 33 17.78 0.61 19.91
C ASN A 33 19.07 0.99 19.17
N LYS A 34 19.49 0.17 18.21
CA LYS A 34 20.63 0.46 17.33
C LYS A 34 20.39 1.71 16.50
N LEU A 35 19.23 1.81 15.85
CA LEU A 35 18.84 2.95 15.03
C LEU A 35 18.76 4.26 15.83
N LEU A 36 18.22 4.20 17.05
CA LEU A 36 18.18 5.35 17.95
C LEU A 36 19.59 5.82 18.32
N GLN A 37 20.52 4.89 18.57
CA GLN A 37 21.93 5.22 18.87
C GLN A 37 22.65 5.78 17.64
N GLU A 38 22.42 5.21 16.45
CA GLU A 38 22.99 5.73 15.20
C GLU A 38 22.54 7.17 14.92
N GLY A 39 21.34 7.54 15.31
CA GLY A 39 20.85 8.91 15.21
C GLY A 39 21.68 9.92 16.00
N ILE A 40 22.19 9.56 17.19
CA ILE A 40 23.13 10.40 17.96
C ILE A 40 24.48 10.51 17.25
N ASN A 41 25.03 9.39 16.79
CA ASN A 41 26.32 9.34 16.12
C ASN A 41 26.31 10.21 14.85
N LEU A 42 25.23 10.14 14.07
CA LEU A 42 25.04 10.98 12.90
C LEU A 42 25.05 12.49 13.24
N GLN A 43 24.49 12.88 14.37
CA GLN A 43 24.50 14.30 14.78
C GLN A 43 25.89 14.79 15.17
N GLU A 44 26.69 13.96 15.80
CA GLU A 44 28.09 14.27 16.06
C GLU A 44 28.86 14.47 14.74
N ASP A 45 28.61 13.64 13.75
CA ASP A 45 29.17 13.77 12.40
C ASP A 45 28.67 15.04 11.69
N PHE A 46 27.40 15.38 11.82
CA PHE A 46 26.84 16.62 11.27
C PHE A 46 27.40 17.88 11.92
N ALA A 47 27.82 17.86 13.16
CA ALA A 47 28.47 19.01 13.81
C ALA A 47 29.76 19.46 13.09
N SER A 48 30.34 18.60 12.28
CA SER A 48 31.53 18.88 11.45
C SER A 48 31.21 19.23 9.98
N ILE A 49 29.94 19.28 9.61
CA ILE A 49 29.55 19.52 8.21
C ILE A 49 29.88 20.94 7.75
N THR A 50 30.34 21.06 6.49
CA THR A 50 30.55 22.35 5.83
C THR A 50 29.40 22.65 4.86
N GLU A 51 29.21 23.93 4.48
CA GLU A 51 28.19 24.30 3.49
C GLU A 51 28.39 23.58 2.15
N ASP A 52 29.62 23.44 1.67
CA ASP A 52 29.91 22.72 0.43
C ASP A 52 29.50 21.23 0.50
N LYS A 53 29.75 20.61 1.65
CA LYS A 53 29.35 19.22 1.88
C LYS A 53 27.82 19.12 2.00
N ALA A 54 27.17 20.08 2.67
CA ALA A 54 25.73 20.15 2.77
C ALA A 54 25.07 20.35 1.39
N LYS A 55 25.57 21.26 0.55
CA LYS A 55 25.11 21.48 -0.83
C LYS A 55 25.18 20.20 -1.66
N LYS A 56 26.27 19.46 -1.53
CA LYS A 56 26.48 18.21 -2.28
C LYS A 56 25.57 17.06 -1.81
N SER A 57 25.37 16.95 -0.49
CA SER A 57 24.66 15.79 0.11
C SER A 57 23.15 16.02 0.25
N PHE A 58 22.71 17.27 0.36
CA PHE A 58 21.32 17.65 0.64
C PHE A 58 20.80 18.73 -0.31
N PRO A 59 20.77 18.48 -1.63
CA PRO A 59 20.34 19.52 -2.62
C PRO A 59 18.91 20.03 -2.37
N ILE A 60 18.09 19.26 -1.67
CA ILE A 60 16.72 19.64 -1.31
C ILE A 60 16.66 20.89 -0.44
N ILE A 61 17.68 21.16 0.41
CA ILE A 61 17.74 22.35 1.26
C ILE A 61 17.79 23.60 0.38
N GLY A 62 18.64 23.60 -0.66
CA GLY A 62 18.73 24.70 -1.60
C GLY A 62 17.44 24.91 -2.40
N ASN A 63 16.77 23.85 -2.78
CA ASN A 63 15.49 23.93 -3.48
C ASN A 63 14.37 24.54 -2.64
N MET A 64 14.38 24.30 -1.32
CA MET A 64 13.33 24.78 -0.41
C MET A 64 13.63 26.17 0.18
N MET A 65 14.90 26.48 0.46
CA MET A 65 15.31 27.64 1.28
C MET A 65 16.37 28.52 0.60
N GLY A 66 16.78 28.18 -0.62
CA GLY A 66 17.87 28.87 -1.31
C GLY A 66 19.25 28.66 -0.66
N ASP A 67 20.25 29.46 -1.06
CA ASP A 67 21.63 29.34 -0.55
C ASP A 67 21.75 29.65 0.96
N ASP A 68 20.93 30.57 1.48
CA ASP A 68 20.88 30.85 2.92
C ASP A 68 20.43 29.64 3.76
N GLY A 69 19.64 28.72 3.17
CA GLY A 69 19.22 27.50 3.84
C GLY A 69 20.39 26.60 4.24
N TYR A 70 21.44 26.54 3.43
CA TYR A 70 22.64 25.76 3.76
C TYR A 70 23.42 26.35 4.95
N ARG A 71 23.53 27.65 5.01
CA ARG A 71 24.16 28.34 6.14
C ARG A 71 23.41 28.06 7.44
N LEU A 72 22.07 28.22 7.44
CA LEU A 72 21.22 27.97 8.59
C LEU A 72 21.29 26.50 9.01
N PHE A 73 21.29 25.57 8.05
CA PHE A 73 21.46 24.15 8.31
C PHE A 73 22.79 23.82 8.98
N VAL A 74 23.89 24.38 8.47
CA VAL A 74 25.23 24.18 9.05
C VAL A 74 25.32 24.79 10.44
N GLU A 75 24.77 25.98 10.67
CA GLU A 75 24.71 26.60 12.00
C GLU A 75 23.92 25.72 12.98
N PHE A 76 22.77 25.22 12.55
CA PHE A 76 21.95 24.28 13.36
C PHE A 76 22.73 23.00 13.69
N CYS A 77 23.43 22.40 12.73
CA CYS A 77 24.23 21.21 12.95
C CYS A 77 25.43 21.44 13.89
N LYS A 78 25.96 22.64 13.94
CA LYS A 78 27.08 23.02 14.82
C LYS A 78 26.66 23.34 16.26
N ASP A 79 25.37 23.56 16.50
CA ASP A 79 24.88 23.88 17.83
C ASP A 79 24.91 22.63 18.73
N LYS A 80 26.00 22.52 19.49
CA LYS A 80 26.19 21.41 20.44
C LYS A 80 25.34 21.52 21.71
N SER A 81 24.62 22.62 21.90
CA SER A 81 23.76 22.81 23.08
C SER A 81 22.59 21.83 23.14
N ILE A 82 22.16 21.32 21.97
CA ILE A 82 21.06 20.35 21.86
C ILE A 82 21.49 18.89 22.07
N LEU A 83 22.81 18.58 21.96
CA LEU A 83 23.29 17.19 22.08
C LEU A 83 22.95 16.50 23.41
N PRO A 84 23.09 17.16 24.60
CA PRO A 84 22.68 16.56 25.85
C PRO A 84 21.19 16.20 25.89
N LEU A 85 20.33 17.10 25.39
CA LEU A 85 18.88 16.88 25.31
C LEU A 85 18.55 15.70 24.39
N LEU A 86 19.22 15.63 23.25
CA LEU A 86 19.02 14.53 22.30
C LEU A 86 19.47 13.20 22.86
N SER A 87 20.60 13.15 23.56
CA SER A 87 21.07 11.95 24.24
C SER A 87 20.06 11.49 25.32
N GLU A 88 19.51 12.41 26.08
CA GLU A 88 18.45 12.10 27.06
C GLU A 88 17.18 11.57 26.38
N LEU A 89 16.75 12.19 25.28
CA LEU A 89 15.61 11.74 24.47
C LEU A 89 15.80 10.35 23.89
N VAL A 90 17.01 10.03 23.42
CA VAL A 90 17.32 8.69 22.94
C VAL A 90 17.26 7.66 24.06
N GLU A 91 17.82 7.96 25.23
CA GLU A 91 17.75 7.05 26.38
C GLU A 91 16.32 6.83 26.89
N LEU A 92 15.46 7.88 26.87
CA LEU A 92 14.05 7.75 27.15
C LEU A 92 13.34 6.90 26.10
N SER A 93 13.68 7.10 24.80
CA SER A 93 13.12 6.31 23.69
C SER A 93 13.50 4.84 23.83
N LYS A 94 14.77 4.53 24.12
CA LYS A 94 15.24 3.15 24.36
C LYS A 94 14.47 2.48 25.51
N LYS A 95 14.35 3.15 26.64
CA LYS A 95 13.58 2.64 27.80
C LYS A 95 12.11 2.39 27.47
N SER A 96 11.56 3.18 26.58
CA SER A 96 10.17 3.00 26.13
C SER A 96 10.03 1.86 25.13
N VAL A 97 10.98 1.72 24.21
CA VAL A 97 11.04 0.60 23.27
C VAL A 97 11.14 -0.74 24.00
N GLU A 98 11.93 -0.83 25.09
CA GLU A 98 12.04 -2.05 25.91
C GLU A 98 10.72 -2.44 26.60
N LYS A 99 9.82 -1.48 26.82
CA LYS A 99 8.51 -1.69 27.45
C LYS A 99 7.37 -1.83 26.45
N ILE A 100 7.67 -1.78 25.13
CA ILE A 100 6.63 -1.89 24.09
C ILE A 100 5.93 -3.24 24.21
N ASP A 101 4.63 -3.18 24.40
CA ASP A 101 3.75 -4.32 24.21
C ASP A 101 3.59 -4.57 22.71
N ARG A 102 4.10 -5.72 22.25
CA ARG A 102 4.06 -6.12 20.85
C ARG A 102 2.63 -6.21 20.33
N ASP A 103 1.72 -6.76 21.13
CA ASP A 103 0.33 -6.93 20.74
C ASP A 103 -0.38 -5.58 20.60
N TYR A 104 -0.02 -4.62 21.45
CA TYR A 104 -0.52 -3.24 21.35
C TYR A 104 -0.11 -2.58 20.02
N ILE A 105 1.16 -2.70 19.62
CA ILE A 105 1.64 -2.16 18.33
C ILE A 105 0.92 -2.83 17.16
N LEU A 106 0.84 -4.17 17.17
CA LEU A 106 0.13 -4.90 16.12
C LEU A 106 -1.35 -4.53 16.03
N GLN A 107 -1.98 -4.33 17.17
CA GLN A 107 -3.36 -3.85 17.24
C GLN A 107 -3.49 -2.43 16.66
N GLY A 108 -2.54 -1.55 16.95
CA GLY A 108 -2.47 -0.20 16.38
C GLY A 108 -2.38 -0.24 14.84
N VAL A 109 -1.47 -1.07 14.29
CA VAL A 109 -1.35 -1.26 12.84
C VAL A 109 -2.65 -1.78 12.23
N ARG A 110 -3.26 -2.80 12.83
CA ARG A 110 -4.53 -3.34 12.36
C ARG A 110 -5.67 -2.32 12.38
N THR A 111 -5.78 -1.59 13.48
CA THR A 111 -6.81 -0.54 13.62
C THR A 111 -6.64 0.55 12.57
N ARG A 112 -5.41 0.94 12.30
CA ARG A 112 -5.08 1.93 11.28
C ARG A 112 -5.44 1.45 9.88
N LEU A 113 -5.09 0.20 9.53
CA LEU A 113 -5.37 -0.38 8.22
C LEU A 113 -6.84 -0.83 8.05
N ALA A 114 -7.62 -0.90 9.14
CA ALA A 114 -9.00 -1.41 9.09
C ALA A 114 -9.93 -0.66 8.13
N GLY A 115 -9.63 0.61 7.85
CA GLY A 115 -10.37 1.42 6.87
C GLY A 115 -9.81 1.36 5.45
N THR A 116 -8.78 0.55 5.18
CA THR A 116 -8.17 0.41 3.86
C THR A 116 -8.99 -0.52 2.98
N TYR A 117 -9.18 -0.12 1.73
CA TYR A 117 -9.90 -0.91 0.72
C TYR A 117 -8.97 -1.30 -0.40
N LEU A 118 -9.09 -2.55 -0.85
CA LEU A 118 -8.27 -3.15 -1.88
C LEU A 118 -9.13 -3.68 -3.03
N ALA A 119 -8.65 -3.50 -4.26
CA ALA A 119 -9.07 -4.30 -5.40
C ALA A 119 -7.84 -4.98 -5.99
N CYS A 120 -7.87 -6.30 -6.03
CA CYS A 120 -6.75 -7.13 -6.45
C CYS A 120 -6.91 -7.53 -7.92
N PHE A 121 -5.81 -7.44 -8.66
CA PHE A 121 -5.69 -7.82 -10.07
C PHE A 121 -4.53 -8.77 -10.23
N THR A 122 -4.51 -9.52 -11.32
CA THR A 122 -3.41 -10.41 -11.68
C THR A 122 -2.95 -10.14 -13.11
N GLU A 123 -1.64 -10.24 -13.35
CA GLU A 123 -1.08 -10.32 -14.72
C GLU A 123 -1.12 -11.74 -15.26
N ASN A 124 -1.42 -12.71 -14.39
CA ASN A 124 -1.34 -14.09 -14.78
C ASN A 124 -2.54 -14.42 -15.68
N ASP A 125 -2.25 -14.91 -16.85
CA ASP A 125 -3.25 -15.54 -17.67
C ASP A 125 -3.89 -16.67 -16.92
N PHE A 126 -4.59 -17.46 -16.98
CA PHE A 126 -5.25 -18.45 -16.19
C PHE A 126 -4.29 -19.53 -15.69
N SER A 127 -4.37 -19.85 -14.43
CA SER A 127 -3.72 -21.01 -13.85
C SER A 127 -4.74 -21.82 -13.04
N THR A 128 -4.54 -23.13 -12.97
CA THR A 128 -5.40 -24.02 -12.18
C THR A 128 -5.47 -23.61 -10.71
N LEU A 129 -4.37 -23.07 -10.17
CA LEU A 129 -4.35 -22.58 -8.78
C LEU A 129 -5.26 -21.34 -8.63
N MET A 130 -5.19 -20.37 -9.55
CA MET A 130 -6.08 -19.22 -9.54
C MET A 130 -7.54 -19.64 -9.72
N GLU A 131 -7.80 -20.57 -10.63
CA GLU A 131 -9.13 -21.16 -10.82
C GLU A 131 -9.68 -21.78 -9.54
N ALA A 132 -8.86 -22.62 -8.88
CA ALA A 132 -9.26 -23.31 -7.65
C ALA A 132 -9.59 -22.31 -6.51
N HIS A 133 -8.79 -21.27 -6.34
CA HIS A 133 -8.96 -20.31 -5.23
C HIS A 133 -10.05 -19.26 -5.52
N TYR A 134 -10.18 -18.78 -6.76
CA TYR A 134 -10.98 -17.59 -7.06
C TYR A 134 -12.23 -17.84 -7.91
N SER A 135 -12.36 -19.01 -8.56
CA SER A 135 -13.49 -19.29 -9.47
C SER A 135 -14.65 -20.06 -8.87
N LYS A 136 -14.64 -20.35 -7.57
CA LYS A 136 -15.65 -21.20 -6.91
C LYS A 136 -15.83 -22.56 -7.61
N GLY A 137 -14.74 -23.23 -7.91
CA GLY A 137 -14.75 -24.52 -8.60
C GLY A 137 -15.14 -24.39 -10.07
N SER A 138 -14.59 -23.44 -10.77
CA SER A 138 -14.77 -23.21 -12.21
C SER A 138 -16.19 -22.75 -12.60
N THR A 139 -16.92 -22.15 -11.66
CA THR A 139 -18.27 -21.60 -11.91
C THR A 139 -18.29 -20.05 -11.94
N GLY A 140 -17.16 -19.44 -11.64
CA GLY A 140 -16.96 -17.98 -11.65
C GLY A 140 -16.76 -17.43 -13.07
N PHE A 141 -16.25 -16.22 -13.11
CA PHE A 141 -15.85 -15.54 -14.35
C PHE A 141 -14.65 -14.64 -14.08
N VAL A 142 -13.93 -14.33 -15.13
CA VAL A 142 -12.77 -13.43 -15.13
C VAL A 142 -13.10 -12.19 -15.92
N VAL A 143 -12.74 -11.03 -15.39
CA VAL A 143 -12.91 -9.74 -16.06
C VAL A 143 -11.53 -9.18 -16.37
N GLU A 144 -11.31 -8.82 -17.61
CA GLU A 144 -10.08 -8.17 -18.04
C GLU A 144 -10.28 -6.66 -18.17
N TYR A 145 -9.26 -5.93 -17.80
CA TYR A 145 -9.19 -4.48 -17.92
C TYR A 145 -7.91 -4.11 -18.68
N ASP A 146 -7.98 -3.05 -19.47
CA ASP A 146 -6.77 -2.45 -20.00
C ASP A 146 -5.99 -1.77 -18.86
N SER A 147 -4.70 -2.06 -18.76
CA SER A 147 -3.84 -1.47 -17.74
C SER A 147 -3.76 0.05 -17.85
N GLN A 148 -3.84 0.60 -19.07
CA GLN A 148 -3.86 2.04 -19.28
C GLN A 148 -5.11 2.68 -18.65
N ASP A 149 -6.27 2.06 -18.79
CA ASP A 149 -7.51 2.54 -18.18
C ASP A 149 -7.45 2.46 -16.65
N LEU A 150 -6.70 1.50 -16.10
CA LEU A 150 -6.49 1.38 -14.66
C LEU A 150 -5.53 2.45 -14.11
N ILE A 151 -4.52 2.84 -14.87
CA ILE A 151 -3.46 3.78 -14.46
C ILE A 151 -3.81 5.22 -14.83
N GLN A 152 -4.76 5.44 -15.74
CA GLN A 152 -5.10 6.76 -16.25
C GLN A 152 -5.36 7.76 -15.12
N GLN A 153 -4.63 8.86 -15.14
CA GLN A 153 -4.78 9.93 -14.14
C GLN A 153 -6.12 10.63 -14.31
N CYS A 154 -6.60 11.22 -13.21
CA CYS A 154 -7.78 12.08 -13.24
C CYS A 154 -7.54 13.26 -14.20
N ASP A 155 -8.43 13.46 -15.17
CA ASP A 155 -8.36 14.57 -16.12
C ASP A 155 -8.48 15.96 -15.45
N LYS A 156 -8.79 15.99 -14.17
CA LYS A 156 -9.02 17.20 -13.35
C LYS A 156 -8.03 17.32 -12.19
N ILE A 157 -6.81 16.83 -12.37
CA ILE A 157 -5.78 16.86 -11.31
C ILE A 157 -5.50 18.28 -10.81
N ASP A 158 -5.62 19.28 -11.69
CA ASP A 158 -5.41 20.70 -11.37
C ASP A 158 -6.52 21.28 -10.48
N GLU A 159 -7.69 20.63 -10.42
CA GLU A 159 -8.82 21.00 -9.56
C GLU A 159 -8.76 20.28 -8.18
N CYS A 160 -7.80 19.38 -7.98
CA CYS A 160 -7.69 18.60 -6.76
C CYS A 160 -6.95 19.35 -5.66
N ASP A 161 -7.62 19.54 -4.53
CA ASP A 161 -6.95 19.96 -3.30
C ASP A 161 -6.28 18.74 -2.65
N MET A 162 -4.94 18.68 -2.70
CA MET A 162 -4.14 17.59 -2.14
C MET A 162 -4.38 17.39 -0.63
N ARG A 163 -4.91 18.40 0.08
CA ARG A 163 -5.20 18.34 1.52
C ARG A 163 -6.57 17.73 1.85
N LEU A 164 -7.52 17.84 0.93
CA LEU A 164 -8.91 17.44 1.14
C LEU A 164 -9.31 16.19 0.34
N GLY A 165 -8.37 15.60 -0.40
CA GLY A 165 -8.64 14.51 -1.31
C GLY A 165 -9.39 14.97 -2.59
N CYS A 166 -9.66 14.04 -3.47
CA CYS A 166 -10.36 14.35 -4.73
C CYS A 166 -11.86 14.51 -4.50
N ARG A 167 -12.37 15.72 -4.70
CA ARG A 167 -13.81 16.01 -4.57
C ARG A 167 -14.65 15.52 -5.76
N THR A 168 -14.02 15.18 -6.88
CA THR A 168 -14.73 14.81 -8.12
C THR A 168 -14.92 13.31 -8.29
N GLY A 169 -14.55 12.49 -7.29
CA GLY A 169 -14.63 11.02 -7.36
C GLY A 169 -13.69 10.38 -8.38
N GLY A 170 -12.78 11.17 -8.96
CA GLY A 170 -11.78 10.74 -9.94
C GLY A 170 -10.40 10.54 -9.33
N LEU A 171 -10.31 10.02 -8.10
CA LEU A 171 -9.01 9.61 -7.56
C LEU A 171 -8.35 8.67 -8.55
N SER A 172 -7.18 9.06 -9.03
CA SER A 172 -6.23 8.12 -9.56
C SER A 172 -5.81 7.24 -8.39
N VAL A 173 -6.49 6.14 -8.21
CA VAL A 173 -6.12 5.15 -7.20
C VAL A 173 -4.92 4.41 -7.79
N PRO A 174 -3.72 4.61 -7.25
CA PRO A 174 -2.53 4.02 -7.84
C PRO A 174 -2.59 2.50 -7.74
N LEU A 175 -2.07 1.84 -8.76
CA LEU A 175 -1.95 0.40 -8.86
C LEU A 175 -0.53 0.00 -8.47
N TYR A 176 -0.36 -0.81 -7.44
CA TYR A 176 0.92 -1.23 -6.91
C TYR A 176 1.14 -2.74 -7.07
N PRO A 177 2.34 -3.16 -7.49
CA PRO A 177 2.69 -4.58 -7.50
C PRO A 177 2.84 -5.11 -6.07
N VAL A 178 2.43 -6.34 -5.85
CA VAL A 178 2.66 -7.05 -4.58
C VAL A 178 4.10 -7.55 -4.51
N ASN A 179 4.73 -7.32 -3.37
CA ASN A 179 6.07 -7.82 -3.06
C ASN A 179 5.98 -9.19 -2.38
N TYR A 180 6.50 -10.21 -3.05
CA TYR A 180 6.48 -11.59 -2.57
C TYR A 180 7.81 -11.94 -1.88
N THR A 181 7.75 -12.25 -0.59
CA THR A 181 8.93 -12.57 0.20
C THR A 181 8.60 -13.54 1.33
N ASN A 182 9.61 -14.27 1.81
CA ASN A 182 9.50 -15.08 3.01
C ASN A 182 9.79 -14.30 4.29
N GLU A 183 10.30 -13.08 4.16
CA GLU A 183 10.61 -12.21 5.29
C GLU A 183 9.42 -11.29 5.57
N ARG A 184 9.14 -11.06 6.84
CA ARG A 184 8.15 -10.06 7.24
C ARG A 184 8.69 -8.66 6.99
N ILE A 185 7.80 -7.71 6.74
CA ILE A 185 8.20 -6.31 6.64
C ILE A 185 8.71 -5.84 7.99
N ASP A 186 9.95 -5.35 8.00
CA ASP A 186 10.57 -4.79 9.19
C ASP A 186 10.15 -3.32 9.36
N LEU A 187 9.41 -3.05 10.43
CA LEU A 187 8.99 -1.71 10.84
C LEU A 187 9.85 -1.12 11.95
N SER A 188 10.95 -1.77 12.36
CA SER A 188 11.80 -1.32 13.48
C SER A 188 12.24 0.13 13.29
N ASN A 189 12.66 0.50 12.08
CA ASN A 189 13.09 1.86 11.75
C ASN A 189 11.97 2.88 11.92
N ILE A 190 10.80 2.58 11.37
CA ILE A 190 9.64 3.48 11.40
C ILE A 190 9.16 3.70 12.83
N ILE A 191 9.10 2.61 13.62
CA ILE A 191 8.69 2.69 15.03
C ILE A 191 9.71 3.47 15.85
N ALA A 192 11.02 3.23 15.65
CA ALA A 192 12.07 3.96 16.34
C ALA A 192 12.02 5.47 16.06
N VAL A 193 11.87 5.86 14.79
CA VAL A 193 11.76 7.26 14.38
C VAL A 193 10.48 7.89 14.94
N SER A 194 9.37 7.18 14.90
CA SER A 194 8.10 7.67 15.44
C SER A 194 8.18 7.89 16.96
N MET A 195 8.79 6.96 17.69
CA MET A 195 9.02 7.10 19.13
C MET A 195 9.89 8.31 19.44
N PHE A 196 10.99 8.49 18.73
CA PHE A 196 11.87 9.64 18.89
C PHE A 196 11.12 10.95 18.62
N TYR A 197 10.30 11.00 17.57
CA TYR A 197 9.49 12.17 17.23
C TYR A 197 8.47 12.51 18.33
N ILE A 198 7.76 11.49 18.85
CA ILE A 198 6.79 11.67 19.94
C ILE A 198 7.48 12.29 21.16
N PHE A 199 8.62 11.74 21.60
CA PHE A 199 9.35 12.28 22.75
C PHE A 199 9.87 13.69 22.51
N THR A 200 10.36 13.98 21.31
CA THR A 200 10.80 15.33 20.93
C THR A 200 9.65 16.32 21.01
N SER A 201 8.47 15.95 20.47
CA SER A 201 7.28 16.79 20.50
C SER A 201 6.80 17.04 21.94
N MET A 202 6.81 16.02 22.79
CA MET A 202 6.47 16.16 24.22
C MET A 202 7.41 17.13 24.94
N CYS A 203 8.72 17.04 24.69
CA CYS A 203 9.72 17.90 25.34
C CYS A 203 9.64 19.35 24.85
N VAL A 204 9.36 19.56 23.58
CA VAL A 204 9.38 20.92 22.98
C VAL A 204 8.04 21.65 23.15
N ARG A 205 6.92 20.94 23.05
CA ARG A 205 5.58 21.55 23.03
C ARG A 205 4.75 21.28 24.29
N GLY A 206 5.19 20.36 25.15
CA GLY A 206 4.42 19.96 26.35
C GLY A 206 3.16 19.17 26.06
N GLU A 207 2.86 18.89 24.80
CA GLU A 207 1.68 18.16 24.35
C GLU A 207 2.08 16.97 23.48
N VAL A 208 1.38 15.85 23.64
CA VAL A 208 1.49 14.70 22.75
C VAL A 208 0.60 14.96 21.53
N GLU A 209 1.13 15.61 20.52
CA GLU A 209 0.46 15.58 19.23
C GLU A 209 0.59 14.17 18.63
N THR A 210 -0.53 13.49 18.46
CA THR A 210 -0.66 12.19 17.77
C THR A 210 -0.33 12.30 16.28
N LEU A 211 -0.11 13.49 15.76
CA LEU A 211 0.13 13.84 14.34
C LEU A 211 1.42 13.25 13.75
N GLY A 212 2.38 12.82 14.55
CA GLY A 212 3.66 12.30 14.05
C GLY A 212 3.54 10.97 13.28
N TRP A 213 2.56 10.15 13.62
CA TRP A 213 2.33 8.87 12.96
C TRP A 213 1.77 9.01 11.53
N GLU A 214 1.02 10.06 11.26
CA GLU A 214 0.31 10.23 9.99
C GLU A 214 1.23 10.54 8.81
N TYR A 215 2.34 11.22 9.02
CA TYR A 215 3.25 11.63 7.94
C TYR A 215 4.37 10.65 7.63
N LEU A 216 4.86 9.94 8.65
CA LEU A 216 5.97 8.98 8.48
C LEU A 216 5.50 7.62 7.94
N ASP A 217 4.21 7.36 7.97
CA ASP A 217 3.64 6.04 7.88
C ASP A 217 3.02 5.67 6.53
N TYR A 218 2.82 6.63 5.60
CA TYR A 218 2.19 6.29 4.32
C TYR A 218 2.96 5.20 3.55
N LEU A 219 4.29 5.28 3.55
CA LEU A 219 5.13 4.25 2.91
C LEU A 219 5.13 2.92 3.68
N ALA A 220 4.97 2.96 5.02
CA ALA A 220 4.88 1.76 5.82
C ALA A 220 3.57 1.04 5.57
N ASP A 221 2.46 1.75 5.59
CA ASP A 221 1.14 1.20 5.29
C ASP A 221 1.11 0.59 3.89
N LEU A 222 1.65 1.31 2.91
CA LEU A 222 1.76 0.81 1.54
C LEU A 222 2.60 -0.48 1.46
N LYS A 223 3.75 -0.52 2.14
CA LYS A 223 4.58 -1.72 2.18
C LYS A 223 3.86 -2.91 2.80
N ILE A 224 3.15 -2.69 3.92
CA ILE A 224 2.39 -3.75 4.59
C ILE A 224 1.28 -4.25 3.67
N VAL A 225 0.53 -3.35 3.07
CA VAL A 225 -0.60 -3.69 2.21
C VAL A 225 -0.17 -4.33 0.90
N CYS A 226 1.05 -4.06 0.41
CA CYS A 226 1.61 -4.68 -0.79
C CYS A 226 2.54 -5.87 -0.50
N TRP A 227 2.53 -6.41 0.71
CA TRP A 227 3.32 -7.58 1.08
C TRP A 227 2.49 -8.86 1.01
N LYS A 228 3.12 -9.95 0.53
CA LYS A 228 2.53 -11.29 0.53
C LYS A 228 3.62 -12.36 0.66
N LYS A 229 3.28 -13.52 1.19
CA LYS A 229 4.21 -14.63 1.28
C LYS A 229 4.63 -15.12 -0.10
N LYS A 230 5.89 -15.55 -0.23
CA LYS A 230 6.47 -16.07 -1.49
C LYS A 230 5.66 -17.20 -2.12
N GLU A 231 4.96 -17.98 -1.33
CA GLU A 231 4.10 -19.07 -1.78
C GLU A 231 2.97 -18.62 -2.72
N TRP A 232 2.58 -17.35 -2.63
CA TRP A 232 1.52 -16.74 -3.44
C TRP A 232 2.03 -16.03 -4.72
N GLU A 233 3.35 -16.09 -4.99
CA GLU A 233 3.95 -15.39 -6.15
C GLU A 233 3.34 -15.77 -7.50
N TYR A 234 2.75 -16.96 -7.60
CA TYR A 234 2.04 -17.39 -8.81
C TYR A 234 0.85 -16.50 -9.16
N GLU A 235 0.31 -15.73 -8.21
CA GLU A 235 -0.80 -14.80 -8.45
C GLU A 235 -0.39 -13.58 -9.24
N LYS A 236 0.89 -13.16 -9.20
CA LYS A 236 1.41 -11.93 -9.84
C LYS A 236 0.46 -10.76 -9.61
N GLU A 237 0.14 -10.53 -8.34
CA GLU A 237 -0.92 -9.63 -7.91
C GLU A 237 -0.48 -8.17 -8.00
N TRP A 238 -1.44 -7.34 -8.41
CA TRP A 238 -1.41 -5.89 -8.29
C TRP A 238 -2.57 -5.42 -7.45
N ARG A 239 -2.35 -4.40 -6.64
CA ARG A 239 -3.37 -3.86 -5.73
C ARG A 239 -3.68 -2.40 -6.04
N MET A 240 -4.96 -2.12 -6.28
CA MET A 240 -5.51 -0.79 -6.24
C MET A 240 -5.92 -0.50 -4.80
N ILE A 241 -5.32 0.53 -4.17
CA ILE A 241 -5.42 0.76 -2.74
C ILE A 241 -6.05 2.12 -2.46
N SER A 242 -7.07 2.13 -1.60
CA SER A 242 -7.63 3.36 -1.05
C SER A 242 -7.49 3.34 0.46
N PHE A 243 -6.67 4.24 0.99
CA PHE A 243 -6.56 4.43 2.43
C PHE A 243 -7.68 5.35 2.91
N SER A 244 -8.39 4.95 3.96
CA SER A 244 -9.29 5.87 4.66
C SER A 244 -8.50 6.75 5.62
N LEU A 245 -9.05 7.92 5.92
CA LEU A 245 -8.50 8.73 7.00
C LEU A 245 -8.62 7.98 8.34
N PRO A 246 -7.63 8.14 9.25
CA PRO A 246 -7.69 7.56 10.58
C PRO A 246 -9.00 7.94 11.28
N GLY A 247 -9.65 6.96 11.92
CA GLY A 247 -10.93 7.15 12.62
C GLY A 247 -12.19 6.84 11.81
N PHE A 248 -12.09 6.58 10.49
CA PHE A 248 -13.24 6.18 9.64
C PHE A 248 -13.30 4.66 9.44
N ASN A 249 -13.20 3.90 10.54
CA ASN A 249 -13.20 2.43 10.48
C ASN A 249 -14.59 1.80 10.26
N ASP A 250 -15.68 2.58 10.44
CA ASP A 250 -17.07 2.10 10.38
C ASP A 250 -17.70 2.13 8.99
N GLY A 251 -16.90 2.34 7.93
CA GLY A 251 -17.37 2.32 6.56
C GLY A 251 -17.90 0.94 6.12
N PRO A 252 -18.63 0.88 4.97
CA PRO A 252 -19.16 -0.36 4.42
C PRO A 252 -18.05 -1.35 4.06
N ASP A 253 -18.38 -2.64 3.93
CA ASP A 253 -17.41 -3.68 3.57
C ASP A 253 -16.83 -3.51 2.15
N TYR A 254 -17.53 -2.79 1.27
CA TYR A 254 -17.19 -2.58 -0.13
C TYR A 254 -17.46 -1.14 -0.54
N ILE A 255 -16.55 -0.54 -1.30
CA ILE A 255 -16.72 0.80 -1.89
C ILE A 255 -16.31 0.81 -3.37
N PRO A 256 -16.90 1.67 -4.22
CA PRO A 256 -16.38 1.90 -5.54
C PRO A 256 -15.05 2.67 -5.45
N LEU A 257 -14.00 2.14 -6.09
CA LEU A 257 -12.68 2.76 -6.13
C LEU A 257 -12.47 3.58 -7.40
N LYS A 258 -12.90 3.05 -8.53
CA LYS A 258 -12.67 3.67 -9.84
C LYS A 258 -13.74 3.26 -10.84
N LYS A 259 -14.03 4.13 -11.80
CA LYS A 259 -14.77 3.77 -13.02
C LYS A 259 -13.79 3.24 -14.05
N ALA A 260 -14.02 2.02 -14.53
CA ALA A 260 -13.26 1.42 -15.61
C ALA A 260 -14.14 0.45 -16.39
N LYS A 261 -14.08 0.53 -17.71
CA LYS A 261 -14.80 -0.38 -18.60
C LYS A 261 -13.98 -1.66 -18.77
N ALA A 262 -14.60 -2.81 -18.61
CA ALA A 262 -13.97 -4.08 -18.89
C ALA A 262 -13.62 -4.16 -20.40
N SER A 263 -12.46 -4.71 -20.72
CA SER A 263 -12.03 -5.00 -22.09
C SER A 263 -12.58 -6.33 -22.61
N SER A 264 -12.74 -7.29 -21.72
CA SER A 264 -13.35 -8.59 -22.03
C SER A 264 -13.84 -9.30 -20.77
N VAL A 265 -14.64 -10.36 -20.97
CA VAL A 265 -15.03 -11.30 -19.93
C VAL A 265 -14.75 -12.72 -20.40
N SER A 266 -14.31 -13.58 -19.47
CA SER A 266 -14.14 -15.00 -19.73
C SER A 266 -14.91 -15.82 -18.68
N VAL A 267 -15.59 -16.86 -19.12
CA VAL A 267 -16.30 -17.82 -18.26
C VAL A 267 -15.69 -19.21 -18.41
N PHE A 268 -15.81 -20.04 -17.40
CA PHE A 268 -15.29 -21.41 -17.42
C PHE A 268 -16.31 -22.40 -17.98
N GLU A 269 -15.86 -23.57 -18.43
CA GLU A 269 -16.72 -24.64 -18.96
C GLU A 269 -17.82 -25.09 -18.00
N ARG A 270 -17.57 -25.01 -16.69
CA ARG A 270 -18.55 -25.40 -15.65
C ARG A 270 -19.55 -24.31 -15.32
N THR A 271 -19.50 -23.17 -15.99
CA THR A 271 -20.51 -22.11 -15.83
C THR A 271 -21.88 -22.62 -16.22
N SER A 272 -22.87 -22.46 -15.32
CA SER A 272 -24.23 -22.94 -15.61
C SER A 272 -24.82 -22.24 -16.84
N PRO A 273 -25.71 -22.92 -17.61
CA PRO A 273 -26.34 -22.31 -18.79
C PRO A 273 -27.02 -20.97 -18.49
N GLY A 274 -27.70 -20.84 -17.36
CA GLY A 274 -28.37 -19.61 -16.96
C GLY A 274 -27.37 -18.46 -16.69
N ASN A 275 -26.25 -18.73 -16.03
CA ASN A 275 -25.20 -17.74 -15.81
C ASN A 275 -24.50 -17.34 -17.12
N LEU A 276 -24.28 -18.30 -18.02
CA LEU A 276 -23.72 -18.03 -19.34
C LEU A 276 -24.61 -17.10 -20.16
N GLU A 277 -25.92 -17.38 -20.25
CA GLU A 277 -26.85 -16.52 -20.97
C GLU A 277 -26.96 -15.12 -20.34
N PHE A 278 -26.93 -15.04 -19.02
CA PHE A 278 -26.90 -13.77 -18.33
C PHE A 278 -25.64 -12.95 -18.67
N MET A 279 -24.46 -13.59 -18.66
CA MET A 279 -23.20 -12.93 -19.03
C MET A 279 -23.18 -12.51 -20.50
N LYS A 280 -23.72 -13.34 -21.42
CA LYS A 280 -23.91 -12.95 -22.82
C LYS A 280 -24.73 -11.66 -22.94
N GLY A 281 -25.86 -11.57 -22.24
CA GLY A 281 -26.70 -10.39 -22.23
C GLY A 281 -25.94 -9.12 -21.81
N ILE A 282 -25.15 -9.19 -20.72
CA ILE A 282 -24.34 -8.07 -20.26
C ILE A 282 -23.29 -7.69 -21.30
N CYS A 283 -22.56 -8.67 -21.83
CA CYS A 283 -21.46 -8.42 -22.76
C CYS A 283 -21.97 -7.82 -24.08
N ILE A 284 -23.09 -8.30 -24.61
CA ILE A 284 -23.74 -7.74 -25.78
C ILE A 284 -24.16 -6.27 -25.52
N GLN A 285 -24.83 -6.01 -24.38
CA GLN A 285 -25.26 -4.66 -24.03
C GLN A 285 -24.08 -3.67 -23.94
N LYS A 286 -22.93 -4.15 -23.43
CA LYS A 286 -21.74 -3.32 -23.23
C LYS A 286 -20.81 -3.28 -24.45
N GLY A 287 -21.03 -4.12 -25.47
CA GLY A 287 -20.18 -4.24 -26.65
C GLY A 287 -18.78 -4.72 -26.27
N ILE A 288 -18.67 -5.69 -25.33
CA ILE A 288 -17.41 -6.31 -24.94
C ILE A 288 -17.42 -7.81 -25.30
N PRO A 289 -16.29 -8.40 -25.72
CA PRO A 289 -16.23 -9.81 -26.07
C PRO A 289 -16.40 -10.71 -24.85
N LEU A 290 -17.06 -11.85 -25.05
CA LEU A 290 -17.16 -12.93 -24.09
C LEU A 290 -16.43 -14.17 -24.62
N TYR A 291 -15.63 -14.79 -23.78
CA TYR A 291 -14.86 -15.98 -24.10
C TYR A 291 -15.23 -17.14 -23.19
N LEU A 292 -15.08 -18.36 -23.72
CA LEU A 292 -15.10 -19.60 -22.94
C LEU A 292 -13.66 -20.05 -22.70
N LEU A 293 -13.30 -20.25 -21.45
CA LEU A 293 -12.03 -20.81 -21.03
C LEU A 293 -12.12 -22.32 -20.94
N LYS A 294 -11.22 -23.00 -21.62
CA LYS A 294 -11.08 -24.45 -21.62
C LYS A 294 -9.63 -24.83 -21.37
N GLU A 295 -9.41 -25.93 -20.71
CA GLU A 295 -8.08 -26.53 -20.67
C GLU A 295 -7.69 -27.03 -22.06
N ASP A 296 -6.48 -26.70 -22.51
CA ASP A 296 -5.94 -27.17 -23.76
C ASP A 296 -5.43 -28.61 -23.62
N ILE A 297 -6.31 -29.56 -23.86
CA ILE A 297 -6.00 -31.00 -23.81
C ILE A 297 -4.98 -31.46 -24.85
N ASN A 298 -4.67 -30.64 -25.87
CA ASN A 298 -3.65 -30.92 -26.87
C ASN A 298 -2.27 -30.38 -26.48
N SER A 299 -2.18 -29.54 -25.45
CA SER A 299 -0.92 -29.05 -24.94
C SER A 299 -0.16 -30.16 -24.21
N LYS A 300 1.15 -30.25 -24.41
CA LYS A 300 2.03 -31.10 -23.59
C LYS A 300 2.31 -30.49 -22.24
N ILE A 301 1.99 -29.23 -22.04
CA ILE A 301 2.16 -28.50 -20.78
C ILE A 301 0.82 -28.55 -20.07
N CYS A 302 0.78 -29.11 -18.87
CA CYS A 302 -0.41 -29.10 -18.02
C CYS A 302 -0.82 -27.66 -17.66
N ASN A 303 -2.11 -27.45 -17.43
CA ASN A 303 -2.68 -26.15 -17.03
C ASN A 303 -2.53 -25.04 -18.11
N THR A 304 -2.48 -25.41 -19.37
CA THR A 304 -2.59 -24.46 -20.49
C THR A 304 -4.07 -24.26 -20.80
N PHE A 305 -4.51 -23.02 -20.90
CA PHE A 305 -5.90 -22.68 -21.24
C PHE A 305 -5.98 -22.07 -22.63
N ILE A 306 -7.06 -22.36 -23.32
CA ILE A 306 -7.44 -21.71 -24.58
C ILE A 306 -8.71 -20.90 -24.38
N ARG A 307 -8.87 -19.87 -25.20
CA ARG A 307 -10.02 -18.95 -25.15
C ARG A 307 -10.80 -19.07 -26.44
N ASP A 308 -12.00 -19.61 -26.37
CA ASP A 308 -12.92 -19.64 -27.51
C ASP A 308 -13.87 -18.44 -27.40
N ARG A 309 -13.90 -17.62 -28.43
CA ARG A 309 -14.81 -16.48 -28.48
C ARG A 309 -16.24 -16.95 -28.63
N ILE A 310 -17.14 -16.47 -27.76
CA ILE A 310 -18.57 -16.77 -27.80
C ILE A 310 -19.35 -15.66 -28.54
N ILE A 311 -18.99 -14.41 -28.27
CA ILE A 311 -19.57 -13.20 -28.90
C ILE A 311 -18.50 -12.14 -29.15
#